data_bdc08b28f287dd41d216c04b53685128
#
_entry.id   bdc08b28f287dd41d216c04b53685128
#
_cell.length_a   1.000
_cell.length_b   1.000
_cell.length_c   1.000
_cell.angle_alpha   90.00
_cell.angle_beta   90.00
_cell.angle_gamma   90.00
#
_symmetry.space_group_name_H-M   'P 1'
#
loop_
_entity.id
_entity.type
_entity.pdbx_description
1 polymer ?
#
loop_
_entity_poly.entity_id
_entity_poly.type
_entity_poly.pdbx_seq_one_letter_code
_entity_poly.pdbx_strand_id
1 'polypeptide(L)'
;PKRGLRIARMIGHITYLSDDVMNEKFGRTLRDATAPGAPYRYSTQEIEFQIESYLRHQGDKFSEYFDANTYLLITRALDYFDPAREHGGDLAAALSVAKAKFLLVSFTTDWRFSPQRSREIVNALLDNRFGVSYAEIDAPHGHDAFLLDDVRYTGVVGSYFDRIALELAQR
;
A
#
# COMPACT_ATOMS: atom_id res chain seq x y z
N PRO A 1 17.76 -18.49 0.87
CA PRO A 1 16.99 -17.24 1.04
C PRO A 1 15.60 -17.31 0.42
N LYS A 2 15.36 -18.09 -0.65
CA LYS A 2 14.07 -18.16 -1.37
C LYS A 2 12.86 -18.45 -0.46
N ARG A 3 13.00 -19.36 0.53
CA ARG A 3 11.91 -19.67 1.46
C ARG A 3 11.48 -18.45 2.27
N GLY A 4 12.43 -17.66 2.74
CA GLY A 4 12.14 -16.40 3.47
C GLY A 4 11.45 -15.36 2.60
N LEU A 5 11.92 -15.16 1.35
CA LEU A 5 11.30 -14.27 0.38
C LEU A 5 9.86 -14.66 0.04
N ARG A 6 9.58 -15.97 -0.11
CA ARG A 6 8.21 -16.49 -0.31
C ARG A 6 7.28 -16.06 0.81
N ILE A 7 7.69 -16.29 2.06
CA ILE A 7 6.89 -15.94 3.25
C ILE A 7 6.69 -14.43 3.34
N ALA A 8 7.74 -13.65 3.14
CA ALA A 8 7.67 -12.19 3.14
C ALA A 8 6.67 -11.67 2.09
N ARG A 9 6.67 -12.24 0.89
CA ARG A 9 5.71 -11.87 -0.16
C ARG A 9 4.28 -12.27 0.17
N MET A 10 4.07 -13.45 0.76
CA MET A 10 2.75 -13.89 1.23
C MET A 10 2.19 -12.91 2.27
N ILE A 11 3.00 -12.51 3.25
CA ILE A 11 2.62 -11.49 4.23
C ILE A 11 2.28 -10.16 3.54
N GLY A 12 3.09 -9.74 2.57
CA GLY A 12 2.82 -8.55 1.76
C GLY A 12 1.44 -8.60 1.12
N HIS A 13 1.07 -9.69 0.45
CA HIS A 13 -0.24 -9.83 -0.19
C HIS A 13 -1.41 -9.79 0.80
N ILE A 14 -1.25 -10.39 1.98
CA ILE A 14 -2.27 -10.34 3.03
C ILE A 14 -2.45 -8.91 3.55
N THR A 15 -1.37 -8.14 3.63
CA THR A 15 -1.38 -6.80 4.25
C THR A 15 -1.67 -5.66 3.27
N TYR A 16 -1.68 -5.91 1.96
CA TYR A 16 -2.00 -4.87 0.96
C TYR A 16 -3.49 -4.77 0.65
N LEU A 17 -4.22 -5.85 0.77
CA LEU A 17 -5.66 -5.89 0.56
C LEU A 17 -6.41 -5.66 1.87
N SER A 18 -7.64 -5.14 1.77
CA SER A 18 -8.56 -5.09 2.91
C SER A 18 -9.14 -6.48 3.20
N ASP A 19 -9.71 -6.64 4.40
CA ASP A 19 -10.41 -7.87 4.80
C ASP A 19 -11.58 -8.16 3.87
N ASP A 20 -12.37 -7.15 3.55
CA ASP A 20 -13.53 -7.29 2.65
C ASP A 20 -13.13 -7.84 1.27
N VAL A 21 -12.10 -7.27 0.65
CA VAL A 21 -11.62 -7.71 -0.66
C VAL A 21 -11.03 -9.11 -0.60
N MET A 22 -10.30 -9.45 0.46
CA MET A 22 -9.78 -10.80 0.66
C MET A 22 -10.90 -11.81 0.80
N ASN A 23 -11.95 -11.47 1.56
CA ASN A 23 -13.11 -12.32 1.77
C ASN A 23 -13.94 -12.48 0.49
N GLU A 24 -14.18 -11.39 -0.25
CA GLU A 24 -14.89 -11.42 -1.53
C GLU A 24 -14.16 -12.29 -2.56
N LYS A 25 -12.84 -12.15 -2.65
CA LYS A 25 -12.03 -12.82 -3.65
C LYS A 25 -11.83 -14.30 -3.37
N PHE A 26 -11.68 -14.69 -2.13
CA PHE A 26 -11.30 -16.05 -1.75
C PHE A 26 -12.28 -16.72 -0.80
N GLY A 27 -12.75 -16.00 0.22
CA GLY A 27 -13.61 -16.55 1.27
C GLY A 27 -13.09 -17.87 1.80
N ARG A 28 -13.94 -18.87 1.82
CA ARG A 28 -13.61 -20.28 2.16
C ARG A 28 -13.66 -21.21 0.96
N THR A 29 -13.39 -20.69 -0.22
CA THR A 29 -13.48 -21.45 -1.47
C THR A 29 -12.36 -22.49 -1.57
N LEU A 30 -12.76 -23.74 -1.80
CA LEU A 30 -11.84 -24.84 -2.04
C LEU A 30 -11.27 -24.75 -3.47
N ARG A 31 -9.99 -25.09 -3.62
CA ARG A 31 -9.29 -25.03 -4.90
C ARG A 31 -9.90 -25.95 -5.95
N ASP A 32 -10.17 -27.17 -5.56
CA ASP A 32 -10.57 -28.26 -6.47
C ASP A 32 -12.03 -28.70 -6.24
N ALA A 33 -12.87 -27.80 -5.73
CA ALA A 33 -14.29 -28.12 -5.50
C ALA A 33 -15.01 -28.31 -6.85
N THR A 34 -15.49 -29.52 -7.11
CA THR A 34 -16.30 -29.84 -8.29
C THR A 34 -17.79 -29.51 -8.08
N ALA A 35 -18.20 -29.30 -6.84
CA ALA A 35 -19.59 -28.94 -6.47
C ALA A 35 -19.63 -28.13 -5.16
N PRO A 36 -20.66 -27.31 -4.92
CA PRO A 36 -20.92 -26.69 -3.63
C PRO A 36 -21.03 -27.75 -2.52
N GLY A 37 -20.39 -27.49 -1.38
CA GLY A 37 -20.43 -28.41 -0.23
C GLY A 37 -19.47 -29.59 -0.31
N ALA A 38 -18.47 -29.55 -1.18
CA ALA A 38 -17.42 -30.55 -1.21
C ALA A 38 -16.75 -30.69 0.18
N PRO A 39 -16.48 -31.95 0.66
CA PRO A 39 -15.92 -32.17 1.98
C PRO A 39 -14.48 -31.65 2.08
N TYR A 40 -14.10 -31.17 3.26
CA TYR A 40 -12.70 -30.83 3.55
C TYR A 40 -11.85 -32.12 3.66
N ARG A 41 -10.64 -32.06 3.12
CA ARG A 41 -9.68 -33.18 3.15
C ARG A 41 -8.90 -33.25 4.46
N TYR A 42 -8.88 -32.13 5.22
CA TYR A 42 -8.11 -31.97 6.47
C TYR A 42 -6.62 -32.32 6.32
N SER A 43 -6.05 -32.06 5.13
CA SER A 43 -4.65 -32.31 4.85
C SER A 43 -3.79 -31.15 5.37
N THR A 44 -2.67 -31.50 6.00
CA THR A 44 -1.64 -30.53 6.39
C THR A 44 -0.57 -30.34 5.32
N GLN A 45 -0.60 -31.11 4.26
CA GLN A 45 0.44 -31.13 3.22
C GLN A 45 -0.08 -30.64 1.85
N GLU A 46 -1.35 -30.81 1.58
CA GLU A 46 -1.99 -30.43 0.33
C GLU A 46 -2.54 -29.01 0.41
N ILE A 47 -2.58 -28.34 -0.73
CA ILE A 47 -3.24 -27.04 -0.88
C ILE A 47 -4.73 -27.31 -1.02
N GLU A 48 -5.51 -26.86 -0.07
CA GLU A 48 -6.95 -27.13 -0.03
C GLU A 48 -7.77 -25.89 -0.44
N PHE A 49 -7.38 -24.69 0.03
CA PHE A 49 -8.10 -23.45 -0.25
C PHE A 49 -7.49 -22.64 -1.38
N GLN A 50 -8.33 -21.88 -2.10
CA GLN A 50 -7.87 -21.01 -3.18
C GLN A 50 -6.89 -19.95 -2.68
N ILE A 51 -7.09 -19.40 -1.49
CA ILE A 51 -6.17 -18.43 -0.88
C ILE A 51 -4.77 -19.01 -0.67
N GLU A 52 -4.66 -20.27 -0.25
CA GLU A 52 -3.35 -20.93 -0.09
C GLU A 52 -2.61 -21.05 -1.42
N SER A 53 -3.34 -21.47 -2.46
CA SER A 53 -2.79 -21.58 -3.82
C SER A 53 -2.30 -20.23 -4.33
N TYR A 54 -3.11 -19.19 -4.15
CA TYR A 54 -2.77 -17.81 -4.54
C TYR A 54 -1.52 -17.31 -3.82
N LEU A 55 -1.48 -17.41 -2.49
CA LEU A 55 -0.34 -16.91 -1.72
C LEU A 55 0.95 -17.66 -2.05
N ARG A 56 0.89 -18.97 -2.19
CA ARG A 56 2.07 -19.79 -2.59
C ARG A 56 2.56 -19.39 -3.97
N HIS A 57 1.67 -19.24 -4.95
CA HIS A 57 2.04 -18.81 -6.30
C HIS A 57 2.73 -17.44 -6.29
N GLN A 58 2.19 -16.46 -5.56
CA GLN A 58 2.78 -15.13 -5.47
C GLN A 58 4.14 -15.15 -4.77
N GLY A 59 4.27 -15.98 -3.72
CA GLY A 59 5.54 -16.15 -3.02
C GLY A 59 6.60 -16.82 -3.91
N ASP A 60 6.25 -17.88 -4.61
CA ASP A 60 7.15 -18.58 -5.51
C ASP A 60 7.66 -17.68 -6.62
N LYS A 61 6.73 -17.02 -7.34
CA LYS A 61 7.06 -16.09 -8.41
C LYS A 61 8.01 -14.98 -7.93
N PHE A 62 7.73 -14.36 -6.77
CA PHE A 62 8.58 -13.32 -6.21
C PHE A 62 10.00 -13.83 -5.91
N SER A 63 10.12 -15.01 -5.32
CA SER A 63 11.41 -15.60 -4.93
C SER A 63 12.30 -16.00 -6.10
N GLU A 64 11.79 -16.02 -7.32
CA GLU A 64 12.55 -16.36 -8.52
C GLU A 64 13.36 -15.18 -9.05
N TYR A 65 12.84 -13.98 -8.95
CA TYR A 65 13.47 -12.78 -9.53
C TYR A 65 13.98 -11.77 -8.51
N PHE A 66 13.52 -11.81 -7.26
CA PHE A 66 13.93 -10.82 -6.27
C PHE A 66 15.10 -11.30 -5.41
N ASP A 67 16.07 -10.40 -5.18
CA ASP A 67 17.23 -10.71 -4.34
C ASP A 67 16.93 -10.49 -2.85
N ALA A 68 17.29 -11.49 -2.02
CA ALA A 68 17.01 -11.44 -0.58
C ALA A 68 17.84 -10.37 0.17
N ASN A 69 19.08 -10.11 -0.26
CA ASN A 69 19.91 -9.08 0.36
C ASN A 69 19.35 -7.70 0.04
N THR A 70 18.92 -7.48 -1.20
CA THR A 70 18.23 -6.25 -1.60
C THR A 70 16.95 -6.06 -0.79
N TYR A 71 16.16 -7.12 -0.59
CA TYR A 71 14.95 -7.05 0.25
C TYR A 71 15.28 -6.60 1.68
N LEU A 72 16.29 -7.21 2.30
CA LEU A 72 16.73 -6.85 3.66
C LEU A 72 17.26 -5.40 3.70
N LEU A 73 18.03 -4.98 2.71
CA LEU A 73 18.57 -3.62 2.64
C LEU A 73 17.46 -2.57 2.54
N ILE A 74 16.47 -2.79 1.68
CA ILE A 74 15.32 -1.88 1.53
C ILE A 74 14.50 -1.86 2.82
N THR A 75 14.25 -3.02 3.45
CA THR A 75 13.53 -3.10 4.73
C THR A 75 14.26 -2.29 5.79
N ARG A 76 15.60 -2.42 5.90
CA ARG A 76 16.39 -1.64 6.84
C ARG A 76 16.38 -0.14 6.54
N ALA A 77 16.45 0.24 5.27
CA ALA A 77 16.35 1.64 4.89
C ALA A 77 15.00 2.25 5.32
N LEU A 78 13.91 1.50 5.17
CA LEU A 78 12.58 1.91 5.65
C LEU A 78 12.50 1.98 7.18
N ASP A 79 13.08 0.98 7.89
CA ASP A 79 13.11 0.95 9.36
C ASP A 79 13.83 2.16 9.96
N TYR A 80 14.89 2.64 9.28
CA TYR A 80 15.70 3.78 9.74
C TYR A 80 15.23 5.12 9.19
N PHE A 81 14.29 5.13 8.26
CA PHE A 81 13.77 6.35 7.69
C PHE A 81 12.88 7.10 8.70
N ASP A 82 13.46 8.08 9.33
CA ASP A 82 12.79 8.98 10.28
C ASP A 82 13.27 10.42 10.03
N PRO A 83 12.62 11.16 9.15
CA PRO A 83 13.04 12.52 8.81
C PRO A 83 12.94 13.50 9.97
N ALA A 84 12.09 13.24 10.96
CA ALA A 84 11.94 14.10 12.13
C ALA A 84 13.05 13.90 13.17
N ARG A 85 13.73 12.77 13.17
CA ARG A 85 14.69 12.38 14.21
C ARG A 85 15.82 13.42 14.39
N GLU A 86 16.40 13.92 13.29
CA GLU A 86 17.47 14.92 13.32
C GLU A 86 16.97 16.32 13.71
N HIS A 87 15.65 16.48 13.79
CA HIS A 87 14.97 17.72 14.19
C HIS A 87 14.25 17.59 15.54
N GLY A 88 14.75 16.71 16.43
CA GLY A 88 14.16 16.52 17.75
C GLY A 88 12.76 15.94 17.76
N GLY A 89 12.36 15.24 16.69
CA GLY A 89 11.03 14.66 16.52
C GLY A 89 10.02 15.61 15.86
N ASP A 90 10.46 16.80 15.42
CA ASP A 90 9.61 17.79 14.77
C ASP A 90 9.59 17.59 13.25
N LEU A 91 8.49 17.03 12.75
CA LEU A 91 8.30 16.78 11.32
C LEU A 91 8.15 18.09 10.52
N ALA A 92 7.57 19.14 11.11
CA ALA A 92 7.46 20.43 10.43
C ALA A 92 8.84 21.04 10.21
N ALA A 93 9.72 20.98 11.22
CA ALA A 93 11.11 21.44 11.08
C ALA A 93 11.85 20.64 9.99
N ALA A 94 11.67 19.30 9.94
CA ALA A 94 12.28 18.46 8.91
C ALA A 94 11.83 18.82 7.50
N LEU A 95 10.53 19.19 7.32
CA LEU A 95 9.97 19.54 6.02
C LEU A 95 10.19 21.02 5.63
N SER A 96 10.70 21.85 6.54
CA SER A 96 10.83 23.32 6.33
C SER A 96 11.67 23.72 5.10
N VAL A 97 12.58 22.85 4.67
CA VAL A 97 13.45 23.05 3.50
C VAL A 97 12.78 22.73 2.16
N ALA A 98 11.58 22.16 2.17
CA ALA A 98 10.88 21.77 0.96
C ALA A 98 10.49 22.99 0.11
N LYS A 99 10.52 22.81 -1.22
CA LYS A 99 10.14 23.86 -2.19
C LYS A 99 9.06 23.40 -3.16
N ALA A 100 8.59 22.18 -3.00
CA ALA A 100 7.58 21.58 -3.86
C ALA A 100 6.17 21.99 -3.45
N LYS A 101 5.23 21.83 -4.36
CA LYS A 101 3.80 21.76 -4.06
C LYS A 101 3.44 20.31 -3.79
N PHE A 102 2.53 20.09 -2.89
CA PHE A 102 2.19 18.76 -2.41
C PHE A 102 0.74 18.40 -2.73
N LEU A 103 0.55 17.19 -3.24
CA LEU A 103 -0.71 16.49 -3.23
C LEU A 103 -0.53 15.21 -2.43
N LEU A 104 -1.28 15.07 -1.36
CA LEU A 104 -1.36 13.82 -0.61
C LEU A 104 -2.74 13.20 -0.87
N VAL A 105 -2.74 11.91 -1.15
CA VAL A 105 -3.97 11.13 -1.27
C VAL A 105 -3.85 9.92 -0.37
N SER A 106 -4.88 9.63 0.41
CA SER A 106 -4.99 8.44 1.24
C SER A 106 -6.31 7.73 1.02
N PHE A 107 -6.35 6.45 1.36
CA PHE A 107 -7.53 5.61 1.22
C PHE A 107 -7.99 5.12 2.60
N THR A 108 -9.29 5.13 2.84
CA THR A 108 -9.86 4.88 4.18
C THR A 108 -9.47 3.52 4.77
N THR A 109 -9.32 2.50 3.92
CA THR A 109 -8.99 1.13 4.35
C THR A 109 -7.50 0.78 4.26
N ASP A 110 -6.64 1.74 3.87
CA ASP A 110 -5.19 1.55 3.90
C ASP A 110 -4.68 1.66 5.35
N TRP A 111 -4.48 0.51 5.98
CA TRP A 111 -3.98 0.47 7.36
C TRP A 111 -2.45 0.51 7.45
N ARG A 112 -1.74 0.33 6.36
CA ARG A 112 -0.27 0.43 6.29
C ARG A 112 0.20 1.88 6.19
N PHE A 113 -0.42 2.64 5.29
CA PHE A 113 -0.20 4.08 5.09
C PHE A 113 -1.51 4.82 5.39
N SER A 114 -1.91 4.72 6.65
CA SER A 114 -3.23 5.16 7.08
C SER A 114 -3.48 6.65 6.82
N PRO A 115 -4.73 7.06 6.64
CA PRO A 115 -5.12 8.47 6.53
C PRO A 115 -4.57 9.33 7.67
N GLN A 116 -4.47 8.76 8.87
CA GLN A 116 -3.89 9.45 10.02
C GLN A 116 -2.43 9.86 9.76
N ARG A 117 -1.61 8.96 9.20
CA ARG A 117 -0.21 9.27 8.87
C ARG A 117 -0.09 10.31 7.76
N SER A 118 -0.97 10.23 6.77
CA SER A 118 -1.04 11.26 5.73
C SER A 118 -1.39 12.64 6.31
N ARG A 119 -2.35 12.69 7.26
CA ARG A 119 -2.71 13.96 7.94
C ARG A 119 -1.58 14.53 8.80
N GLU A 120 -0.72 13.70 9.40
CA GLU A 120 0.49 14.16 10.11
C GLU A 120 1.42 14.94 9.15
N ILE A 121 1.63 14.42 7.93
CA ILE A 121 2.44 15.10 6.91
C ILE A 121 1.74 16.40 6.46
N VAL A 122 0.43 16.35 6.21
CA VAL A 122 -0.35 17.54 5.83
C VAL A 122 -0.23 18.63 6.86
N ASN A 123 -0.39 18.31 8.15
CA ASN A 123 -0.29 19.29 9.24
C ASN A 123 1.11 19.91 9.29
N ALA A 124 2.17 19.09 9.21
CA ALA A 124 3.54 19.60 9.21
C ALA A 124 3.83 20.52 8.00
N LEU A 125 3.24 20.27 6.84
CA LEU A 125 3.33 21.15 5.68
C LEU A 125 2.56 22.46 5.89
N LEU A 126 1.37 22.38 6.50
CA LEU A 126 0.56 23.57 6.83
C LEU A 126 1.23 24.47 7.88
N ASP A 127 1.89 23.88 8.90
CA ASP A 127 2.67 24.61 9.90
C ASP A 127 3.80 25.43 9.25
N ASN A 128 4.38 24.91 8.18
CA ASN A 128 5.34 25.63 7.33
C ASN A 128 4.70 26.58 6.30
N ARG A 129 3.36 26.71 6.27
CA ARG A 129 2.61 27.52 5.31
C ARG A 129 2.83 27.10 3.85
N PHE A 130 3.12 25.84 3.59
CA PHE A 130 3.24 25.34 2.24
C PHE A 130 1.87 25.11 1.58
N GLY A 131 1.83 25.27 0.26
CA GLY A 131 0.67 24.88 -0.55
C GLY A 131 0.53 23.37 -0.59
N VAL A 132 -0.40 22.82 0.17
CA VAL A 132 -0.72 21.39 0.21
C VAL A 132 -2.16 21.15 -0.20
N SER A 133 -2.39 20.11 -0.99
CA SER A 133 -3.71 19.57 -1.27
C SER A 133 -3.80 18.18 -0.66
N TYR A 134 -4.94 17.87 -0.04
CA TYR A 134 -5.19 16.57 0.57
C TYR A 134 -6.55 16.04 0.16
N ALA A 135 -6.59 14.76 -0.20
CA ALA A 135 -7.82 14.02 -0.43
C ALA A 135 -7.77 12.68 0.31
N GLU A 136 -8.83 12.37 1.04
CA GLU A 136 -9.08 11.07 1.64
C GLU A 136 -10.21 10.40 0.86
N ILE A 137 -9.92 9.27 0.24
CA ILE A 137 -10.85 8.56 -0.64
C ILE A 137 -11.36 7.33 0.07
N ASP A 138 -12.66 7.22 0.16
CA ASP A 138 -13.31 6.02 0.69
C ASP A 138 -13.23 4.90 -0.33
N ALA A 139 -12.34 3.93 -0.10
CA ALA A 139 -12.11 2.80 -0.99
C ALA A 139 -11.88 1.51 -0.19
N PRO A 140 -12.56 0.42 -0.55
CA PRO A 140 -12.50 -0.84 0.21
C PRO A 140 -11.26 -1.70 -0.10
N HIS A 141 -10.34 -1.23 -0.94
CA HIS A 141 -9.29 -2.07 -1.54
C HIS A 141 -7.96 -2.08 -0.77
N GLY A 142 -7.90 -1.46 0.41
CA GLY A 142 -6.68 -1.38 1.19
C GLY A 142 -5.59 -0.54 0.52
N HIS A 143 -4.33 -0.93 0.71
CA HIS A 143 -3.19 -0.21 0.13
C HIS A 143 -3.19 -0.21 -1.41
N ASP A 144 -3.65 -1.29 -2.03
CA ASP A 144 -3.64 -1.43 -3.50
C ASP A 144 -4.70 -0.57 -4.21
N ALA A 145 -5.51 0.20 -3.47
CA ALA A 145 -6.56 1.05 -4.04
C ALA A 145 -6.04 2.02 -5.11
N PHE A 146 -4.82 2.55 -4.98
CA PHE A 146 -4.22 3.47 -5.97
C PHE A 146 -3.84 2.79 -7.30
N LEU A 147 -3.81 1.47 -7.35
CA LEU A 147 -3.53 0.68 -8.55
C LEU A 147 -4.80 0.35 -9.34
N LEU A 148 -5.96 0.61 -8.76
CA LEU A 148 -7.25 0.31 -9.35
C LEU A 148 -7.82 1.53 -10.07
N ASP A 149 -8.72 1.28 -11.02
CA ASP A 149 -9.39 2.33 -11.77
C ASP A 149 -10.53 2.96 -10.94
N ASP A 150 -10.18 3.85 -10.03
CA ASP A 150 -11.12 4.65 -9.24
C ASP A 150 -11.20 6.07 -9.81
N VAL A 151 -12.38 6.42 -10.33
CA VAL A 151 -12.64 7.72 -10.98
C VAL A 151 -12.42 8.92 -10.03
N ARG A 152 -12.58 8.73 -8.72
CA ARG A 152 -12.35 9.78 -7.71
C ARG A 152 -10.85 10.03 -7.57
N TYR A 153 -10.05 8.96 -7.49
CA TYR A 153 -8.59 9.04 -7.42
C TYR A 153 -8.02 9.69 -8.67
N THR A 154 -8.37 9.17 -9.84
CA THR A 154 -7.90 9.72 -11.12
C THR A 154 -8.35 11.15 -11.34
N GLY A 155 -9.58 11.50 -10.92
CA GLY A 155 -10.10 12.86 -10.95
C GLY A 155 -9.34 13.84 -10.05
N VAL A 156 -9.00 13.44 -8.83
CA VAL A 156 -8.20 14.26 -7.89
C VAL A 156 -6.80 14.51 -8.46
N VAL A 157 -6.14 13.45 -8.94
CA VAL A 157 -4.79 13.54 -9.51
C VAL A 157 -4.81 14.40 -10.79
N GLY A 158 -5.75 14.15 -11.70
CA GLY A 158 -5.89 14.91 -12.94
C GLY A 158 -6.12 16.40 -12.66
N SER A 159 -7.10 16.74 -11.84
CA SER A 159 -7.40 18.14 -11.48
C SER A 159 -6.22 18.87 -10.83
N TYR A 160 -5.43 18.14 -10.02
CA TYR A 160 -4.23 18.72 -9.43
C TYR A 160 -3.19 19.05 -10.48
N PHE A 161 -2.91 18.13 -11.41
CA PHE A 161 -1.94 18.37 -12.47
C PHE A 161 -2.41 19.41 -13.50
N ASP A 162 -3.70 19.46 -13.83
CA ASP A 162 -4.28 20.51 -14.69
C ASP A 162 -4.06 21.90 -14.09
N ARG A 163 -4.30 22.05 -12.79
CA ARG A 163 -3.99 23.28 -12.07
C ARG A 163 -2.51 23.65 -12.15
N ILE A 164 -1.61 22.70 -11.92
CA ILE A 164 -0.16 22.94 -12.01
C ILE A 164 0.23 23.35 -13.42
N ALA A 165 -0.32 22.71 -14.46
CA ALA A 165 -0.07 23.07 -15.85
C ALA A 165 -0.50 24.50 -16.17
N LEU A 166 -1.69 24.92 -15.71
CA LEU A 166 -2.16 26.32 -15.85
C LEU A 166 -1.26 27.31 -15.15
N GLU A 167 -0.80 27.03 -13.95
CA GLU A 167 0.11 27.91 -13.20
C GLU A 167 1.49 28.05 -13.89
N LEU A 168 1.97 26.98 -14.53
CA LEU A 168 3.24 27.01 -15.28
C LEU A 168 3.10 27.79 -16.60
N ALA A 169 1.94 27.70 -17.26
CA ALA A 169 1.66 28.45 -18.50
C ALA A 169 1.51 29.96 -18.28
N GLN A 170 1.28 30.41 -17.04
CA GLN A 170 1.14 31.82 -16.68
C GLN A 170 2.46 32.48 -16.23
N ARG A 171 3.55 31.73 -16.18
CA ARG A 171 4.90 32.21 -15.83
C ARG A 171 5.71 32.54 -17.07
#